data_0f17f94ed53980405f3381c31390e43e
#
_entry.id   0f17f94ed53980405f3381c31390e43e
#
_cell.length_a   1.000
_cell.length_b   1.000
_cell.length_c   1.000
_cell.angle_alpha   90.00
_cell.angle_beta   90.00
_cell.angle_gamma   90.00
#
_symmetry.space_group_name_H-M   'P 1'
#
loop_
_entity.id
_entity.type
_entity.pdbx_description
1 polymer ?
#
loop_
_entity_poly.entity_id
_entity_poly.type
_entity_poly.pdbx_seq_one_letter_code
_entity_poly.pdbx_strand_id
1 'polypeptide(L)'
;MRFILLIFLSMVFLLNCPSKPQKQQENICTIFKEKSSWYRLANRSEEKWGAPIHVQMSILRQESAFQNRAKPERTKLFGIVPWKRKTSAFGYTQAVDGTWDWYKKETKNPLASRVNFADAVDFTGWYINKTNKINGIKKTDAYNQYLAYHEGHGGYKSKSYKDKDWLVATATKVNSRAKKYQQQLNQCRSQFNKKIFGIF
;
A
#
# COMPACT_ATOMS: atom_id res chain seq x y z
N MET A 1 0.54 -65.57 -11.66
CA MET A 1 -0.08 -64.51 -10.85
C MET A 1 0.64 -63.20 -11.15
N ARG A 2 0.04 -62.31 -11.95
CA ARG A 2 0.63 -60.98 -12.29
C ARG A 2 -0.06 -59.95 -11.42
N PHE A 3 0.73 -59.30 -10.53
CA PHE A 3 0.28 -58.15 -9.74
C PHE A 3 0.39 -56.87 -10.60
N ILE A 4 -0.77 -56.31 -10.96
CA ILE A 4 -0.88 -55.00 -11.61
C ILE A 4 -0.84 -53.97 -10.50
N LEU A 5 0.27 -53.20 -10.44
CA LEU A 5 0.43 -52.04 -9.53
C LEU A 5 -0.27 -50.84 -10.17
N LEU A 6 -1.46 -50.50 -9.69
CA LEU A 6 -2.15 -49.27 -10.08
C LEU A 6 -1.54 -48.08 -9.35
N ILE A 7 -0.70 -47.33 -10.07
CA ILE A 7 -0.20 -46.02 -9.60
C ILE A 7 -1.32 -44.99 -9.79
N PHE A 8 -1.97 -44.63 -8.68
CA PHE A 8 -2.86 -43.46 -8.65
C PHE A 8 -2.00 -42.19 -8.70
N LEU A 9 -1.87 -41.62 -9.90
CA LEU A 9 -1.30 -40.30 -10.10
C LEU A 9 -2.32 -39.25 -9.67
N SER A 10 -2.29 -38.86 -8.38
CA SER A 10 -3.11 -37.78 -7.87
C SER A 10 -2.62 -36.46 -8.46
N MET A 11 -3.29 -35.98 -9.48
CA MET A 11 -3.10 -34.70 -10.10
C MET A 11 -3.57 -33.59 -9.15
N VAL A 12 -2.65 -33.07 -8.34
CA VAL A 12 -2.90 -31.90 -7.48
C VAL A 12 -3.07 -30.70 -8.41
N PHE A 13 -4.30 -30.33 -8.71
CA PHE A 13 -4.63 -29.05 -9.31
C PHE A 13 -4.27 -27.96 -8.31
N LEU A 14 -3.10 -27.36 -8.49
CA LEU A 14 -2.76 -26.07 -7.87
C LEU A 14 -3.74 -25.03 -8.43
N LEU A 15 -4.78 -24.73 -7.67
CA LEU A 15 -5.65 -23.61 -7.91
C LEU A 15 -4.81 -22.32 -7.77
N ASN A 16 -4.14 -21.95 -8.86
CA ASN A 16 -3.61 -20.61 -9.03
C ASN A 16 -4.81 -19.66 -9.04
N CYS A 17 -5.11 -19.07 -7.89
CA CYS A 17 -6.04 -17.96 -7.82
C CYS A 17 -5.46 -16.83 -8.67
N PRO A 18 -6.07 -16.45 -9.81
CA PRO A 18 -5.50 -15.44 -10.69
C PRO A 18 -5.41 -14.13 -9.92
N SER A 19 -4.18 -13.64 -9.72
CA SER A 19 -3.98 -12.26 -9.26
C SER A 19 -4.69 -11.35 -10.27
N LYS A 20 -5.60 -10.48 -9.78
CA LYS A 20 -6.33 -9.55 -10.66
C LYS A 20 -5.37 -8.84 -11.60
N PRO A 21 -5.72 -8.68 -12.89
CA PRO A 21 -4.84 -8.08 -13.89
C PRO A 21 -4.32 -6.73 -13.40
N GLN A 22 -3.02 -6.50 -13.51
CA GLN A 22 -2.35 -5.26 -13.12
C GLN A 22 -2.99 -3.99 -13.72
N LYS A 23 -3.64 -4.12 -14.86
CA LYS A 23 -4.33 -3.05 -15.58
C LYS A 23 -5.48 -2.39 -14.78
N GLN A 24 -6.21 -3.16 -13.96
CA GLN A 24 -7.33 -2.63 -13.15
C GLN A 24 -6.84 -1.77 -11.99
N GLN A 25 -5.62 -2.00 -11.49
CA GLN A 25 -5.05 -1.25 -10.38
C GLN A 25 -4.43 0.10 -10.82
N GLU A 26 -4.38 0.38 -12.11
CA GLU A 26 -3.88 1.65 -12.67
C GLU A 26 -5.00 2.67 -12.92
N ASN A 27 -6.26 2.34 -12.57
CA ASN A 27 -7.38 3.26 -12.65
C ASN A 27 -8.09 3.35 -11.31
N ILE A 28 -7.94 4.51 -10.63
CA ILE A 28 -8.50 4.74 -9.29
C ILE A 28 -10.03 4.69 -9.29
N CYS A 29 -10.70 5.13 -10.37
CA CYS A 29 -12.14 5.07 -10.48
C CYS A 29 -12.64 3.62 -10.53
N THR A 30 -11.93 2.74 -11.25
CA THR A 30 -12.23 1.30 -11.29
C THR A 30 -12.00 0.65 -9.94
N ILE A 31 -10.89 0.98 -9.26
CA ILE A 31 -10.63 0.49 -7.90
C ILE A 31 -11.80 0.83 -6.96
N PHE A 32 -12.27 2.07 -6.97
CA PHE A 32 -13.34 2.51 -6.09
C PHE A 32 -14.73 1.99 -6.51
N LYS A 33 -14.95 1.69 -7.80
CA LYS A 33 -16.17 0.98 -8.24
C LYS A 33 -16.20 -0.46 -7.72
N GLU A 34 -15.09 -1.17 -7.81
CA GLU A 34 -14.98 -2.56 -7.34
C GLU A 34 -14.95 -2.65 -5.81
N LYS A 35 -14.34 -1.69 -5.14
CA LYS A 35 -14.18 -1.60 -3.69
C LYS A 35 -14.90 -0.36 -3.17
N SER A 36 -16.23 -0.36 -3.21
CA SER A 36 -17.07 0.83 -2.96
C SER A 36 -16.80 1.52 -1.61
N SER A 37 -16.45 0.76 -0.57
CA SER A 37 -16.07 1.32 0.73
C SER A 37 -14.73 2.05 0.75
N TRP A 38 -13.81 1.74 -0.18
CA TRP A 38 -12.45 2.29 -0.15
C TRP A 38 -12.40 3.78 -0.42
N TYR A 39 -13.26 4.28 -1.32
CA TYR A 39 -13.36 5.73 -1.53
C TYR A 39 -13.71 6.45 -0.24
N ARG A 40 -14.77 6.00 0.44
CA ARG A 40 -15.24 6.61 1.70
C ARG A 40 -14.15 6.59 2.77
N LEU A 41 -13.42 5.47 2.90
CA LEU A 41 -12.34 5.33 3.87
C LEU A 41 -11.15 6.25 3.54
N ALA A 42 -10.76 6.33 2.27
CA ALA A 42 -9.69 7.22 1.82
C ALA A 42 -10.08 8.70 1.96
N ASN A 43 -11.35 9.04 1.70
CA ASN A 43 -11.87 10.39 1.90
C ASN A 43 -11.87 10.81 3.37
N ARG A 44 -12.27 9.93 4.28
CA ARG A 44 -12.16 10.18 5.73
C ARG A 44 -10.71 10.43 6.17
N SER A 45 -9.77 9.67 5.63
CA SER A 45 -8.34 9.87 5.90
C SER A 45 -7.85 11.21 5.32
N GLU A 46 -8.30 11.60 4.11
CA GLU A 46 -8.01 12.90 3.52
C GLU A 46 -8.55 14.04 4.39
N GLU A 47 -9.80 13.95 4.84
CA GLU A 47 -10.43 14.95 5.73
C GLU A 47 -9.70 15.07 7.06
N LYS A 48 -9.34 13.95 7.68
CA LYS A 48 -8.68 13.89 8.99
C LYS A 48 -7.24 14.40 8.96
N TRP A 49 -6.47 14.01 7.93
CA TRP A 49 -5.03 14.25 7.88
C TRP A 49 -4.60 15.32 6.85
N GLY A 50 -5.52 15.75 5.99
CA GLY A 50 -5.23 16.62 4.85
C GLY A 50 -4.33 15.96 3.80
N ALA A 51 -4.22 14.64 3.81
CA ALA A 51 -3.40 13.88 2.87
C ALA A 51 -4.25 13.51 1.65
N PRO A 52 -3.89 13.95 0.40
CA PRO A 52 -4.74 13.72 -0.76
C PRO A 52 -4.93 12.24 -1.09
N ILE A 53 -6.15 11.82 -1.43
CA ILE A 53 -6.49 10.43 -1.76
C ILE A 53 -5.53 9.85 -2.81
N HIS A 54 -5.22 10.61 -3.87
CA HIS A 54 -4.36 10.14 -4.95
C HIS A 54 -2.93 9.84 -4.49
N VAL A 55 -2.40 10.57 -3.50
CA VAL A 55 -1.08 10.31 -2.90
C VAL A 55 -1.14 9.06 -2.03
N GLN A 56 -2.14 8.96 -1.14
CA GLN A 56 -2.34 7.78 -0.28
C GLN A 56 -2.43 6.50 -1.11
N MET A 57 -3.30 6.49 -2.12
CA MET A 57 -3.54 5.32 -2.96
C MET A 57 -2.32 4.95 -3.83
N SER A 58 -1.53 5.94 -4.28
CA SER A 58 -0.31 5.67 -5.05
C SER A 58 0.77 5.00 -4.22
N ILE A 59 0.90 5.39 -2.94
CA ILE A 59 1.81 4.74 -1.98
C ILE A 59 1.33 3.31 -1.69
N LEU A 60 0.07 3.11 -1.28
CA LEU A 60 -0.48 1.78 -1.00
C LEU A 60 -0.37 0.82 -2.21
N ARG A 61 -0.57 1.35 -3.43
CA ARG A 61 -0.36 0.57 -4.66
C ARG A 61 1.10 0.14 -4.82
N GLN A 62 2.04 1.01 -4.49
CA GLN A 62 3.47 0.70 -4.58
C GLN A 62 3.88 -0.33 -3.54
N GLU A 63 3.41 -0.19 -2.30
CA GLU A 63 3.84 -1.02 -1.18
C GLU A 63 3.34 -2.47 -1.28
N SER A 64 2.11 -2.67 -1.69
CA SER A 64 1.48 -4.00 -1.60
C SER A 64 0.69 -4.43 -2.83
N ALA A 65 0.60 -3.60 -3.87
CA ALA A 65 -0.37 -3.80 -4.94
C ALA A 65 -1.79 -4.03 -4.39
N PHE A 66 -2.14 -3.36 -3.30
CA PHE A 66 -3.40 -3.52 -2.56
C PHE A 66 -3.65 -4.94 -2.01
N GLN A 67 -2.58 -5.69 -1.74
CA GLN A 67 -2.67 -7.00 -1.09
C GLN A 67 -2.62 -6.84 0.43
N ASN A 68 -3.67 -7.30 1.11
CA ASN A 68 -3.81 -7.12 2.56
C ASN A 68 -2.80 -7.91 3.40
N ARG A 69 -2.21 -8.97 2.85
CA ARG A 69 -1.24 -9.84 3.54
C ARG A 69 0.12 -9.86 2.83
N ALA A 70 0.43 -8.80 2.08
CA ALA A 70 1.73 -8.67 1.44
C ALA A 70 2.86 -8.76 2.48
N LYS A 71 3.93 -9.45 2.12
CA LYS A 71 5.12 -9.65 2.97
C LYS A 71 6.36 -9.53 2.09
N PRO A 72 7.48 -8.96 2.59
CA PRO A 72 8.75 -8.99 1.89
C PRO A 72 9.18 -10.42 1.59
N GLU A 73 9.95 -10.60 0.54
CA GLU A 73 10.55 -11.89 0.21
C GLU A 73 11.45 -12.37 1.35
N ARG A 74 11.53 -13.69 1.49
CA ARG A 74 12.48 -14.30 2.42
C ARG A 74 13.88 -14.27 1.82
N THR A 75 14.88 -14.01 2.64
CA THR A 75 16.27 -14.31 2.27
C THR A 75 16.43 -15.80 2.08
N LYS A 76 17.41 -16.19 1.28
CA LYS A 76 17.73 -17.61 1.05
C LYS A 76 19.02 -17.97 1.78
N LEU A 77 18.96 -18.96 2.65
CA LEU A 77 20.14 -19.57 3.25
C LEU A 77 20.78 -20.46 2.18
N PHE A 78 22.10 -20.32 1.96
CA PHE A 78 22.85 -21.01 0.89
C PHE A 78 22.24 -20.84 -0.51
N GLY A 79 21.52 -19.71 -0.74
CA GLY A 79 20.90 -19.42 -2.05
C GLY A 79 19.64 -20.23 -2.36
N ILE A 80 19.28 -21.25 -1.58
CA ILE A 80 18.21 -22.21 -1.90
C ILE A 80 17.11 -22.23 -0.84
N VAL A 81 17.44 -22.33 0.45
CA VAL A 81 16.48 -22.52 1.53
C VAL A 81 15.87 -21.20 1.97
N PRO A 82 14.51 -21.00 1.92
CA PRO A 82 13.88 -19.79 2.43
C PRO A 82 14.19 -19.57 3.91
N TRP A 83 14.79 -18.43 4.24
CA TRP A 83 15.22 -18.08 5.58
C TRP A 83 14.36 -16.94 6.17
N LYS A 84 14.97 -16.10 6.97
CA LYS A 84 14.30 -14.95 7.63
C LYS A 84 13.89 -13.87 6.61
N ARG A 85 12.89 -13.07 6.95
CA ARG A 85 12.60 -11.83 6.22
C ARG A 85 13.54 -10.73 6.67
N LYS A 86 13.94 -9.85 5.76
CA LYS A 86 14.85 -8.73 6.08
C LYS A 86 14.21 -7.70 7.02
N THR A 87 12.88 -7.58 6.97
CA THR A 87 12.13 -6.58 7.74
C THR A 87 10.83 -7.17 8.27
N SER A 88 10.21 -6.51 9.25
CA SER A 88 8.87 -6.81 9.76
C SER A 88 7.74 -6.15 8.95
N ALA A 89 8.05 -5.59 7.77
CA ALA A 89 7.07 -4.98 6.88
C ALA A 89 5.92 -5.94 6.55
N PHE A 90 4.68 -5.44 6.63
CA PHE A 90 3.51 -6.29 6.47
C PHE A 90 2.26 -5.55 6.00
N GLY A 91 1.40 -6.28 5.28
CA GLY A 91 0.05 -5.85 4.92
C GLY A 91 0.02 -4.78 3.84
N TYR A 92 -1.07 -4.01 3.78
CA TYR A 92 -1.27 -2.97 2.77
C TYR A 92 -0.17 -1.91 2.75
N THR A 93 0.29 -1.51 3.94
CA THR A 93 1.19 -0.36 4.13
C THR A 93 2.66 -0.72 4.06
N GLN A 94 3.02 -2.00 4.18
CA GLN A 94 4.40 -2.46 4.38
C GLN A 94 5.14 -1.73 5.52
N ALA A 95 4.37 -1.13 6.46
CA ALA A 95 4.96 -0.52 7.64
C ALA A 95 5.64 -1.58 8.52
N VAL A 96 6.83 -1.26 9.04
CA VAL A 96 7.53 -2.07 10.02
C VAL A 96 6.90 -1.92 11.41
N ASP A 97 7.15 -2.88 12.31
CA ASP A 97 6.51 -2.94 13.62
C ASP A 97 6.65 -1.63 14.41
N GLY A 98 7.85 -1.09 14.53
CA GLY A 98 8.07 0.16 15.29
C GLY A 98 7.30 1.37 14.75
N THR A 99 7.18 1.49 13.43
CA THR A 99 6.41 2.58 12.81
C THR A 99 4.91 2.38 13.00
N TRP A 100 4.45 1.11 12.94
CA TRP A 100 3.05 0.77 13.19
C TRP A 100 2.64 0.99 14.65
N ASP A 101 3.52 0.65 15.59
CA ASP A 101 3.29 0.87 17.02
C ASP A 101 3.28 2.36 17.38
N TRP A 102 4.15 3.16 16.74
CA TRP A 102 4.10 4.61 16.87
C TRP A 102 2.75 5.18 16.40
N TYR A 103 2.25 4.74 15.24
CA TYR A 103 0.93 5.13 14.76
C TYR A 103 -0.18 4.76 15.76
N LYS A 104 -0.22 3.50 16.22
CA LYS A 104 -1.22 3.04 17.19
C LYS A 104 -1.23 3.89 18.47
N LYS A 105 -0.04 4.20 18.99
CA LYS A 105 0.14 5.01 20.18
C LYS A 105 -0.39 6.43 19.98
N GLU A 106 0.01 7.10 18.91
CA GLU A 106 -0.39 8.49 18.65
C GLU A 106 -1.88 8.65 18.32
N THR A 107 -2.44 7.69 17.60
CA THR A 107 -3.87 7.74 17.23
C THR A 107 -4.79 7.14 18.29
N LYS A 108 -4.22 6.62 19.39
CA LYS A 108 -4.96 5.92 20.46
C LYS A 108 -5.81 4.76 19.90
N ASN A 109 -5.33 4.10 18.85
CA ASN A 109 -6.00 2.96 18.21
C ASN A 109 -5.18 1.67 18.36
N PRO A 110 -5.18 1.02 19.53
CA PRO A 110 -4.38 -0.18 19.80
C PRO A 110 -4.81 -1.38 18.95
N LEU A 111 -6.05 -1.41 18.46
CA LEU A 111 -6.63 -2.50 17.69
C LEU A 111 -6.40 -2.35 16.17
N ALA A 112 -5.74 -1.28 15.72
CA ALA A 112 -5.46 -1.07 14.31
C ALA A 112 -4.69 -2.26 13.71
N SER A 113 -5.08 -2.67 12.50
CA SER A 113 -4.55 -3.84 11.81
C SER A 113 -4.02 -3.52 10.42
N ARG A 114 -2.77 -3.88 10.11
CA ARG A 114 -2.14 -3.69 8.79
C ARG A 114 -2.84 -4.43 7.64
N VAL A 115 -3.73 -5.38 7.96
CA VAL A 115 -4.53 -6.12 6.96
C VAL A 115 -5.93 -5.53 6.75
N ASN A 116 -6.33 -4.56 7.57
CA ASN A 116 -7.57 -3.82 7.42
C ASN A 116 -7.32 -2.56 6.57
N PHE A 117 -8.11 -2.37 5.51
CA PHE A 117 -7.90 -1.23 4.60
C PHE A 117 -8.21 0.12 5.26
N ALA A 118 -9.18 0.19 6.18
CA ALA A 118 -9.51 1.42 6.88
C ALA A 118 -8.32 1.90 7.72
N ASP A 119 -7.70 0.99 8.47
CA ASP A 119 -6.52 1.31 9.28
C ASP A 119 -5.30 1.62 8.40
N ALA A 120 -5.16 0.90 7.29
CA ALA A 120 -4.03 1.09 6.37
C ALA A 120 -4.06 2.46 5.68
N VAL A 121 -5.23 2.89 5.23
CA VAL A 121 -5.37 4.22 4.59
C VAL A 121 -5.30 5.35 5.61
N ASP A 122 -5.82 5.17 6.84
CA ASP A 122 -5.67 6.13 7.94
C ASP A 122 -4.19 6.27 8.35
N PHE A 123 -3.47 5.15 8.47
CA PHE A 123 -2.02 5.14 8.69
C PHE A 123 -1.26 5.91 7.60
N THR A 124 -1.58 5.67 6.34
CA THR A 124 -0.89 6.33 5.23
C THR A 124 -1.12 7.85 5.26
N GLY A 125 -2.36 8.27 5.53
CA GLY A 125 -2.70 9.68 5.71
C GLY A 125 -1.97 10.31 6.90
N TRP A 126 -1.95 9.63 8.04
CA TRP A 126 -1.20 10.03 9.22
C TRP A 126 0.29 10.18 8.93
N TYR A 127 0.91 9.21 8.25
CA TYR A 127 2.34 9.25 7.93
C TYR A 127 2.68 10.41 6.98
N ILE A 128 1.87 10.67 5.95
CA ILE A 128 1.99 11.83 5.05
C ILE A 128 1.94 13.14 5.86
N ASN A 129 1.00 13.23 6.82
CA ASN A 129 0.89 14.40 7.70
C ASN A 129 2.11 14.55 8.63
N LYS A 130 2.65 13.44 9.16
CA LYS A 130 3.90 13.44 9.94
C LYS A 130 5.08 13.90 9.09
N THR A 131 5.22 13.37 7.90
CA THR A 131 6.25 13.78 6.93
C THR A 131 6.18 15.28 6.63
N ASN A 132 4.98 15.83 6.46
CA ASN A 132 4.81 17.27 6.30
C ASN A 132 5.29 18.06 7.52
N LYS A 133 4.91 17.63 8.73
CA LYS A 133 5.26 18.31 9.98
C LYS A 133 6.77 18.22 10.30
N ILE A 134 7.40 17.08 10.06
CA ILE A 134 8.78 16.80 10.44
C ILE A 134 9.78 17.27 9.39
N ASN A 135 9.48 17.04 8.12
CA ASN A 135 10.38 17.29 7.01
C ASN A 135 9.99 18.50 6.14
N GLY A 136 8.85 19.14 6.40
CA GLY A 136 8.34 20.26 5.58
C GLY A 136 7.83 19.90 4.19
N ILE A 137 7.68 18.60 3.88
CA ILE A 137 7.28 18.12 2.56
C ILE A 137 5.79 18.38 2.35
N LYS A 138 5.40 19.01 1.24
CA LYS A 138 3.99 19.21 0.89
C LYS A 138 3.27 17.85 0.79
N LYS A 139 2.07 17.77 1.34
CA LYS A 139 1.26 16.53 1.32
C LYS A 139 0.89 16.09 -0.10
N THR A 140 0.91 17.01 -1.06
CA THR A 140 0.66 16.76 -2.49
C THR A 140 1.90 16.29 -3.25
N ASP A 141 3.10 16.39 -2.65
CA ASP A 141 4.35 15.99 -3.27
C ASP A 141 4.60 14.49 -3.09
N ALA A 142 3.97 13.69 -3.94
CA ALA A 142 4.02 12.24 -3.85
C ALA A 142 5.44 11.67 -4.00
N TYR A 143 6.34 12.36 -4.73
CA TYR A 143 7.72 11.93 -4.90
C TYR A 143 8.48 11.97 -3.56
N ASN A 144 8.54 13.13 -2.93
CA ASN A 144 9.25 13.31 -1.68
C ASN A 144 8.54 12.62 -0.50
N GLN A 145 7.21 12.56 -0.51
CA GLN A 145 6.43 11.77 0.45
C GLN A 145 6.81 10.30 0.40
N TYR A 146 6.99 9.73 -0.80
CA TYR A 146 7.38 8.33 -0.94
C TYR A 146 8.83 8.08 -0.51
N LEU A 147 9.76 8.97 -0.85
CA LEU A 147 11.15 8.87 -0.36
C LEU A 147 11.20 8.86 1.17
N ALA A 148 10.46 9.75 1.83
CA ALA A 148 10.38 9.79 3.28
C ALA A 148 9.63 8.59 3.87
N TYR A 149 8.65 8.05 3.16
CA TYR A 149 7.92 6.83 3.55
C TYR A 149 8.85 5.62 3.62
N HIS A 150 9.71 5.47 2.62
CA HIS A 150 10.64 4.35 2.52
C HIS A 150 11.85 4.48 3.46
N GLU A 151 12.49 5.65 3.49
CA GLU A 151 13.71 5.89 4.27
C GLU A 151 13.45 6.20 5.75
N GLY A 152 12.21 6.51 6.10
CA GLY A 152 11.88 7.16 7.36
C GLY A 152 12.24 8.65 7.36
N HIS A 153 11.71 9.40 8.32
CA HIS A 153 11.91 10.86 8.40
C HIS A 153 13.39 11.25 8.58
N GLY A 154 14.13 10.47 9.37
CA GLY A 154 15.58 10.68 9.59
C GLY A 154 16.41 10.39 8.35
N GLY A 155 16.16 9.28 7.68
CA GLY A 155 16.84 8.90 6.45
C GLY A 155 16.58 9.89 5.31
N TYR A 156 15.34 10.38 5.19
CA TYR A 156 15.02 11.45 4.25
C TYR A 156 15.82 12.74 4.55
N LYS A 157 15.86 13.15 5.82
CA LYS A 157 16.61 14.35 6.25
C LYS A 157 18.09 14.23 5.95
N SER A 158 18.70 13.06 6.18
CA SER A 158 20.11 12.79 5.85
C SER A 158 20.35 12.51 4.36
N LYS A 159 19.29 12.48 3.56
CA LYS A 159 19.35 12.23 2.10
C LYS A 159 19.89 10.84 1.74
N SER A 160 19.71 9.82 2.61
CA SER A 160 20.19 8.45 2.39
C SER A 160 19.61 7.75 1.13
N TYR A 161 18.59 8.34 0.52
CA TYR A 161 18.03 7.91 -0.75
C TYR A 161 18.87 8.24 -1.98
N LYS A 162 19.84 9.19 -1.85
CA LYS A 162 20.62 9.67 -3.01
C LYS A 162 21.46 8.58 -3.65
N ASP A 163 21.94 7.64 -2.83
CA ASP A 163 22.77 6.51 -3.29
C ASP A 163 21.93 5.27 -3.67
N LYS A 164 20.61 5.46 -3.84
CA LYS A 164 19.64 4.40 -4.14
C LYS A 164 18.85 4.73 -5.40
N ASP A 165 19.48 4.63 -6.56
CA ASP A 165 18.86 4.93 -7.87
C ASP A 165 17.53 4.21 -8.06
N TRP A 166 17.44 2.95 -7.61
CA TRP A 166 16.21 2.17 -7.65
C TRP A 166 15.08 2.82 -6.84
N LEU A 167 15.38 3.45 -5.69
CA LEU A 167 14.39 4.13 -4.86
C LEU A 167 13.93 5.44 -5.49
N VAL A 168 14.87 6.20 -6.05
CA VAL A 168 14.59 7.42 -6.82
C VAL A 168 13.69 7.11 -8.02
N ALA A 169 14.01 6.05 -8.77
CA ALA A 169 13.17 5.57 -9.88
C ALA A 169 11.78 5.11 -9.41
N THR A 170 11.69 4.46 -8.24
CA THR A 170 10.41 4.05 -7.66
C THR A 170 9.59 5.25 -7.21
N ALA A 171 10.18 6.24 -6.56
CA ALA A 171 9.51 7.49 -6.17
C ALA A 171 8.96 8.24 -7.40
N THR A 172 9.70 8.24 -8.51
CA THR A 172 9.24 8.80 -9.79
C THR A 172 7.99 8.07 -10.31
N LYS A 173 7.96 6.73 -10.23
CA LYS A 173 6.78 5.93 -10.61
C LYS A 173 5.57 6.23 -9.71
N VAL A 174 5.80 6.36 -8.40
CA VAL A 174 4.73 6.73 -7.44
C VAL A 174 4.16 8.11 -7.76
N ASN A 175 5.03 9.09 -8.02
CA ASN A 175 4.61 10.43 -8.40
C ASN A 175 3.80 10.46 -9.71
N SER A 176 4.24 9.75 -10.73
CA SER A 176 3.53 9.63 -12.01
C SER A 176 2.15 8.98 -11.82
N ARG A 177 2.08 7.94 -10.99
CA ARG A 177 0.81 7.28 -10.62
C ARG A 177 -0.11 8.21 -9.83
N ALA A 178 0.42 8.97 -8.88
CA ALA A 178 -0.35 9.94 -8.11
C ALA A 178 -0.98 11.00 -9.02
N LYS A 179 -0.23 11.55 -9.98
CA LYS A 179 -0.75 12.50 -10.99
C LYS A 179 -1.87 11.88 -11.83
N LYS A 180 -1.67 10.65 -12.30
CA LYS A 180 -2.69 9.90 -13.05
C LYS A 180 -3.95 9.66 -12.22
N TYR A 181 -3.80 9.21 -10.98
CA TYR A 181 -4.91 9.01 -10.06
C TYR A 181 -5.66 10.32 -9.76
N GLN A 182 -4.95 11.43 -9.62
CA GLN A 182 -5.56 12.75 -9.44
C GLN A 182 -6.46 13.13 -10.64
N GLN A 183 -5.94 13.00 -11.87
CA GLN A 183 -6.69 13.29 -13.09
C GLN A 183 -7.95 12.43 -13.20
N GLN A 184 -7.82 11.13 -12.96
CA GLN A 184 -8.95 10.19 -12.98
C GLN A 184 -9.98 10.52 -11.90
N LEU A 185 -9.52 10.83 -10.67
CA LEU A 185 -10.39 11.13 -9.55
C LEU A 185 -11.19 12.43 -9.79
N ASN A 186 -10.61 13.43 -10.44
CA ASN A 186 -11.32 14.64 -10.84
C ASN A 186 -12.53 14.34 -11.73
N GLN A 187 -12.47 13.28 -12.54
CA GLN A 187 -13.56 12.88 -13.43
C GLN A 187 -14.65 12.05 -12.74
N CYS A 188 -14.30 11.27 -11.72
CA CYS A 188 -15.24 10.31 -11.12
C CYS A 188 -15.62 10.60 -9.65
N ARG A 189 -14.99 11.58 -8.99
CA ARG A 189 -15.18 11.86 -7.57
C ARG A 189 -16.64 12.18 -7.21
N SER A 190 -17.32 12.94 -8.06
CA SER A 190 -18.73 13.29 -7.86
C SER A 190 -19.67 12.06 -7.78
N GLN A 191 -19.35 10.99 -8.51
CA GLN A 191 -20.14 9.75 -8.49
C GLN A 191 -20.06 9.03 -7.13
N PHE A 192 -18.91 9.14 -6.44
CA PHE A 192 -18.71 8.52 -5.13
C PHE A 192 -19.27 9.37 -3.99
N ASN A 193 -19.22 10.71 -4.12
CA ASN A 193 -19.79 11.62 -3.13
C ASN A 193 -21.32 11.47 -3.04
N LYS A 194 -22.01 11.33 -4.17
CA LYS A 194 -23.47 11.11 -4.21
C LYS A 194 -23.90 9.86 -3.44
N LYS A 195 -23.08 8.79 -3.47
CA LYS A 195 -23.35 7.55 -2.71
C LYS A 195 -23.15 7.69 -1.20
N ILE A 196 -22.38 8.67 -0.75
CA ILE A 196 -22.20 8.97 0.68
C ILE A 196 -23.43 9.71 1.21
N PHE A 197 -24.02 10.59 0.42
CA PHE A 197 -25.19 11.39 0.79
C PHE A 197 -26.54 10.76 0.40
N GLY A 198 -26.55 9.70 -0.38
CA GLY A 198 -27.76 9.06 -0.92
C GLY A 198 -28.26 7.84 -0.12
N ILE A 199 -27.83 7.70 1.13
CA ILE A 199 -28.41 6.75 2.08
C ILE A 199 -29.26 7.56 3.06
N PHE A 200 -30.40 7.96 2.59
CA PHE A 200 -31.60 8.29 3.36
C PHE A 200 -32.80 7.67 2.64
#